data_e73bea0622d0933d29434ca4d9e234b7
#
_entry.id   e73bea0622d0933d29434ca4d9e234b7
#
_cell.length_a   1.000
_cell.length_b   1.000
_cell.length_c   1.000
_cell.angle_alpha   90.00
_cell.angle_beta   90.00
_cell.angle_gamma   90.00
#
_symmetry.space_group_name_H-M   'P 1'
#
loop_
_entity.id
_entity.type
_entity.pdbx_description
1 polymer ?
#
loop_
_entity_poly.entity_id
_entity_poly.type
_entity_poly.pdbx_seq_one_letter_code
_entity_poly.pdbx_strand_id
1 'polypeptide(L)'
;KLKFGTSVIALPLRNPTVLAKELATIDFLSEGRCLPAVGLGTEDEAEYEACGTSKRVRVSRTEEAVEVIRLLWSQDDVSYQGKHFTLSGVTVQPKPVQNSLPPIWFGGRSEPALKRTAKLGDGWLVSQAPPEEVANSIPKIKEMALQYDNHIENDHYGAIFSYCFADTPREAEQMAEPYNLRRRRDVPMRNMNAFGPPEVLSNLLDKYIEAGATKFALRPACPPEMTYKQMEMLGNHIIPRYHKS
;
A
#
# COMPACT_ATOMS: atom_id res chain seq x y z
N LYS A 1 -19.84 0.63 3.86
CA LYS A 1 -19.10 1.66 4.60
C LYS A 1 -17.71 1.87 3.94
N LEU A 2 -17.23 3.12 3.87
CA LEU A 2 -15.90 3.44 3.34
C LEU A 2 -14.80 2.83 4.20
N LYS A 3 -13.91 2.05 3.59
CA LYS A 3 -12.66 1.60 4.19
C LYS A 3 -11.55 2.63 3.93
N PHE A 4 -10.52 2.63 4.73
CA PHE A 4 -9.35 3.50 4.57
C PHE A 4 -8.08 2.75 4.94
N GLY A 5 -6.98 3.16 4.35
CA GLY A 5 -5.69 2.52 4.55
C GLY A 5 -4.52 3.48 4.39
N THR A 6 -3.34 2.98 4.63
CA THR A 6 -2.10 3.70 4.41
C THR A 6 -1.50 3.35 3.04
N SER A 7 -0.69 4.26 2.46
CA SER A 7 -0.17 4.07 1.11
C SER A 7 1.24 4.63 0.93
N VAL A 8 2.26 4.16 1.63
CA VAL A 8 2.33 3.09 2.64
C VAL A 8 3.09 3.59 3.87
N ILE A 9 3.00 2.88 5.00
CA ILE A 9 3.83 3.16 6.18
C ILE A 9 5.25 2.62 5.92
N ALA A 10 6.28 3.44 6.14
CA ALA A 10 7.67 2.97 6.20
C ALA A 10 7.90 2.22 7.52
N LEU A 11 7.59 0.93 7.53
CA LEU A 11 7.53 0.13 8.76
C LEU A 11 8.86 0.05 9.53
N PRO A 12 10.05 -0.07 8.89
CA PRO A 12 11.29 -0.14 9.63
C PRO A 12 11.64 1.13 10.42
N LEU A 13 10.96 2.25 10.13
CA LEU A 13 11.13 3.52 10.83
C LEU A 13 10.21 3.66 12.06
N ARG A 14 9.37 2.66 12.33
CA ARG A 14 8.37 2.69 13.40
C ARG A 14 8.70 1.72 14.51
N ASN A 15 8.30 2.07 15.73
CA ASN A 15 8.22 1.11 16.83
C ASN A 15 6.97 0.23 16.63
N PRO A 16 7.09 -1.11 16.53
CA PRO A 16 5.95 -1.96 16.22
C PRO A 16 4.91 -2.00 17.34
N THR A 17 5.29 -1.83 18.60
CA THR A 17 4.35 -1.78 19.73
C THR A 17 3.47 -0.55 19.68
N VAL A 18 4.06 0.62 19.40
CA VAL A 18 3.33 1.87 19.24
C VAL A 18 2.39 1.78 18.05
N LEU A 19 2.92 1.32 16.91
CA LEU A 19 2.12 1.19 15.68
C LEU A 19 0.99 0.16 15.83
N ALA A 20 1.21 -0.96 16.51
CA ALA A 20 0.17 -1.93 16.82
C ALA A 20 -0.98 -1.29 17.61
N LYS A 21 -0.66 -0.47 18.61
CA LYS A 21 -1.63 0.28 19.40
C LYS A 21 -2.41 1.29 18.55
N GLU A 22 -1.70 2.08 17.74
CA GLU A 22 -2.30 3.09 16.85
C GLU A 22 -3.30 2.45 15.88
N LEU A 23 -2.86 1.43 15.15
CA LEU A 23 -3.69 0.75 14.15
C LEU A 23 -4.87 0.00 14.78
N ALA A 24 -4.67 -0.66 15.93
CA ALA A 24 -5.76 -1.30 16.66
C ALA A 24 -6.80 -0.28 17.16
N THR A 25 -6.36 0.88 17.64
CA THR A 25 -7.25 1.97 18.06
C THR A 25 -8.06 2.52 16.88
N ILE A 26 -7.40 2.74 15.74
CA ILE A 26 -8.06 3.18 14.51
C ILE A 26 -9.07 2.13 14.02
N ASP A 27 -8.69 0.86 14.07
CA ASP A 27 -9.58 -0.23 13.68
C ASP A 27 -10.81 -0.32 14.57
N PHE A 28 -10.61 -0.25 15.89
CA PHE A 28 -11.69 -0.22 16.88
C PHE A 28 -12.65 0.97 16.65
N LEU A 29 -12.12 2.20 16.56
CA LEU A 29 -12.93 3.41 16.38
C LEU A 29 -13.65 3.44 15.02
N SER A 30 -13.08 2.80 14.02
CA SER A 30 -13.68 2.73 12.69
C SER A 30 -14.62 1.54 12.48
N GLU A 31 -14.81 0.68 13.49
CA GLU A 31 -15.59 -0.55 13.38
C GLU A 31 -15.05 -1.49 12.27
N GLY A 32 -13.75 -1.75 12.29
CA GLY A 32 -13.11 -2.72 11.41
C GLY A 32 -12.91 -2.25 9.96
N ARG A 33 -12.59 -0.97 9.74
CA ARG A 33 -12.40 -0.41 8.39
C ARG A 33 -10.95 -0.08 8.04
N CYS A 34 -9.99 -0.42 8.93
CA CYS A 34 -8.58 -0.13 8.73
C CYS A 34 -7.91 -1.18 7.82
N LEU A 35 -7.18 -0.71 6.80
CA LEU A 35 -6.39 -1.51 5.86
C LEU A 35 -4.94 -0.99 5.83
N PRO A 36 -4.09 -1.39 6.77
CA PRO A 36 -2.70 -0.92 6.80
C PRO A 36 -1.89 -1.52 5.65
N ALA A 37 -1.24 -0.66 4.86
CA ALA A 37 -0.23 -1.07 3.91
C ALA A 37 1.13 -0.55 4.35
N VAL A 38 2.15 -1.40 4.24
CA VAL A 38 3.51 -1.17 4.73
C VAL A 38 4.55 -1.34 3.63
N GLY A 39 5.67 -0.69 3.79
CA GLY A 39 6.82 -0.78 2.89
C GLY A 39 8.13 -0.59 3.64
N LEU A 40 9.23 -0.72 2.90
CA LEU A 40 10.58 -0.59 3.47
C LEU A 40 11.05 0.85 3.68
N GLY A 41 10.29 1.86 3.21
CA GLY A 41 10.74 3.25 3.22
C GLY A 41 11.57 3.62 2.00
N THR A 42 12.26 4.74 2.08
CA THR A 42 13.06 5.33 1.00
C THR A 42 14.48 4.74 0.91
N GLU A 43 15.29 5.27 0.00
CA GLU A 43 16.71 4.93 -0.12
C GLU A 43 17.62 5.89 0.68
N ASP A 44 17.04 6.89 1.36
CA ASP A 44 17.77 7.88 2.14
C ASP A 44 18.20 7.29 3.50
N GLU A 45 19.49 7.18 3.74
CA GLU A 45 20.06 6.65 4.99
C GLU A 45 19.80 7.58 6.19
N ALA A 46 19.81 8.90 5.96
CA ALA A 46 19.61 9.88 7.01
C ALA A 46 18.21 9.75 7.66
N GLU A 47 17.18 9.36 6.88
CA GLU A 47 15.84 9.09 7.40
C GLU A 47 15.83 7.92 8.40
N TYR A 48 16.61 6.87 8.12
CA TYR A 48 16.73 5.71 9.03
C TYR A 48 17.51 6.07 10.30
N GLU A 49 18.63 6.77 10.16
CA GLU A 49 19.44 7.21 11.29
C GLU A 49 18.66 8.13 12.23
N ALA A 50 17.91 9.08 11.69
CA ALA A 50 17.04 9.97 12.46
C ALA A 50 15.96 9.20 13.25
N CYS A 51 15.56 8.02 12.77
CA CYS A 51 14.61 7.13 13.45
C CYS A 51 15.30 6.05 14.31
N GLY A 52 16.60 6.18 14.58
CA GLY A 52 17.36 5.26 15.45
C GLY A 52 17.54 3.86 14.87
N THR A 53 17.58 3.73 13.55
CA THR A 53 17.77 2.47 12.86
C THR A 53 18.73 2.60 11.67
N SER A 54 18.89 1.58 10.86
CA SER A 54 19.75 1.59 9.68
C SER A 54 19.02 0.98 8.49
N LYS A 55 19.23 1.56 7.31
CA LYS A 55 18.73 1.03 6.05
C LYS A 55 19.17 -0.42 5.80
N ARG A 56 20.33 -0.83 6.28
CA ARG A 56 20.88 -2.19 6.10
C ARG A 56 20.01 -3.27 6.73
N VAL A 57 19.30 -2.94 7.82
CA VAL A 57 18.44 -3.88 8.54
C VAL A 57 16.95 -3.73 8.22
N ARG A 58 16.60 -2.83 7.29
CA ARG A 58 15.19 -2.49 6.99
C ARG A 58 14.31 -3.69 6.65
N VAL A 59 14.85 -4.70 5.97
CA VAL A 59 14.10 -5.90 5.59
C VAL A 59 13.79 -6.75 6.82
N SER A 60 14.83 -7.21 7.54
CA SER A 60 14.66 -8.06 8.72
C SER A 60 13.88 -7.37 9.84
N ARG A 61 14.10 -6.05 10.00
CA ARG A 61 13.34 -5.25 10.97
C ARG A 61 11.86 -5.14 10.60
N THR A 62 11.53 -5.05 9.30
CA THR A 62 10.13 -5.05 8.83
C THR A 62 9.47 -6.40 9.06
N GLU A 63 10.13 -7.50 8.73
CA GLU A 63 9.60 -8.86 8.91
C GLU A 63 9.30 -9.13 10.38
N GLU A 64 10.24 -8.81 11.26
CA GLU A 64 10.07 -8.96 12.72
C GLU A 64 9.00 -8.01 13.29
N ALA A 65 8.89 -6.78 12.77
CA ALA A 65 7.86 -5.84 13.19
C ALA A 65 6.44 -6.34 12.86
N VAL A 66 6.23 -6.98 11.72
CA VAL A 66 4.92 -7.57 11.36
C VAL A 66 4.55 -8.70 12.31
N GLU A 67 5.51 -9.55 12.66
CA GLU A 67 5.30 -10.63 13.63
C GLU A 67 4.89 -10.06 15.01
N VAL A 68 5.65 -9.08 15.51
CA VAL A 68 5.35 -8.41 16.79
C VAL A 68 3.96 -7.75 16.76
N ILE A 69 3.60 -7.06 15.69
CA ILE A 69 2.28 -6.42 15.55
C ILE A 69 1.17 -7.46 15.62
N ARG A 70 1.28 -8.57 14.88
CA ARG A 70 0.27 -9.65 14.90
C ARG A 70 0.13 -10.31 16.25
N LEU A 71 1.25 -10.57 16.97
CA LEU A 71 1.22 -11.08 18.34
C LEU A 71 0.49 -10.13 19.27
N LEU A 72 0.81 -8.83 19.24
CA LEU A 72 0.17 -7.82 20.08
C LEU A 72 -1.32 -7.63 19.79
N TRP A 73 -1.75 -7.86 18.56
CA TRP A 73 -3.16 -7.79 18.19
C TRP A 73 -3.96 -9.02 18.64
N SER A 74 -3.33 -10.20 18.66
CA SER A 74 -4.00 -11.47 18.93
C SER A 74 -3.89 -11.96 20.38
N GLN A 75 -2.89 -11.50 21.15
CA GLN A 75 -2.56 -12.04 22.47
C GLN A 75 -2.40 -10.93 23.51
N ASP A 76 -2.60 -11.28 24.78
CA ASP A 76 -2.20 -10.49 25.94
C ASP A 76 -0.90 -11.04 26.52
N ASP A 77 -0.23 -10.23 27.36
CA ASP A 77 1.00 -10.60 28.06
C ASP A 77 2.11 -11.13 27.11
N VAL A 78 2.27 -10.45 25.96
CA VAL A 78 3.20 -10.85 24.90
C VAL A 78 4.64 -10.68 25.36
N SER A 79 5.38 -11.78 25.38
CA SER A 79 6.84 -11.79 25.52
C SER A 79 7.47 -12.25 24.21
N TYR A 80 8.45 -11.50 23.72
CA TYR A 80 9.10 -11.73 22.42
C TYR A 80 10.59 -11.41 22.51
N GLN A 81 11.43 -12.26 21.97
CA GLN A 81 12.88 -12.06 21.92
C GLN A 81 13.35 -12.22 20.48
N GLY A 82 13.46 -11.12 19.77
CA GLY A 82 13.95 -11.08 18.40
C GLY A 82 15.31 -10.41 18.26
N LYS A 83 15.70 -10.19 17.02
CA LYS A 83 16.95 -9.49 16.68
C LYS A 83 16.84 -7.97 16.87
N HIS A 84 15.67 -7.41 16.61
CA HIS A 84 15.42 -5.98 16.59
C HIS A 84 14.50 -5.50 17.70
N PHE A 85 13.66 -6.39 18.22
CA PHE A 85 12.67 -6.05 19.23
C PHE A 85 12.67 -7.08 20.37
N THR A 86 12.48 -6.58 21.58
CA THR A 86 12.30 -7.41 22.79
C THR A 86 11.10 -6.88 23.55
N LEU A 87 10.18 -7.76 23.89
CA LEU A 87 9.00 -7.47 24.70
C LEU A 87 8.99 -8.41 25.92
N SER A 88 8.48 -7.93 27.04
CA SER A 88 8.29 -8.72 28.27
C SER A 88 6.94 -8.37 28.86
N GLY A 89 5.97 -9.28 28.73
CA GLY A 89 4.64 -9.13 29.31
C GLY A 89 3.85 -7.94 28.80
N VAL A 90 3.89 -7.65 27.49
CA VAL A 90 3.25 -6.46 26.91
C VAL A 90 1.84 -6.79 26.44
N THR A 91 0.86 -6.01 26.89
CA THR A 91 -0.53 -6.06 26.40
C THR A 91 -0.90 -4.76 25.71
N VAL A 92 -1.46 -4.83 24.51
CA VAL A 92 -2.01 -3.70 23.75
C VAL A 92 -3.54 -3.77 23.77
N GLN A 93 -4.17 -2.68 24.20
CA GLN A 93 -5.63 -2.48 24.18
C GLN A 93 -5.99 -1.11 23.57
N PRO A 94 -7.11 -0.98 22.80
CA PRO A 94 -8.04 -2.06 22.45
C PRO A 94 -7.41 -3.05 21.49
N LYS A 95 -7.96 -4.26 21.39
CA LYS A 95 -7.65 -5.16 20.28
C LYS A 95 -8.37 -4.69 19.02
N PRO A 96 -7.87 -5.02 17.82
CA PRO A 96 -8.63 -4.84 16.59
C PRO A 96 -9.97 -5.56 16.65
N VAL A 97 -10.97 -5.01 15.94
CA VAL A 97 -12.33 -5.59 15.90
C VAL A 97 -12.57 -6.44 14.65
N GLN A 98 -11.67 -6.42 13.68
CA GLN A 98 -11.75 -7.32 12.53
C GLN A 98 -11.48 -8.77 12.97
N ASN A 99 -12.36 -9.70 12.61
CA ASN A 99 -12.30 -11.11 13.05
C ASN A 99 -10.98 -11.82 12.68
N SER A 100 -10.41 -11.46 11.54
CA SER A 100 -9.14 -12.01 11.01
C SER A 100 -7.93 -11.09 11.22
N LEU A 101 -8.03 -10.11 12.12
CA LEU A 101 -7.12 -8.99 12.29
C LEU A 101 -7.12 -8.03 11.07
N PRO A 102 -6.65 -6.77 11.23
CA PRO A 102 -6.46 -5.86 10.10
C PRO A 102 -5.46 -6.44 9.10
N PRO A 103 -5.82 -6.59 7.81
CA PRO A 103 -4.94 -7.20 6.83
C PRO A 103 -3.76 -6.28 6.54
N ILE A 104 -2.53 -6.78 6.73
CA ILE A 104 -1.30 -6.03 6.45
C ILE A 104 -0.90 -6.24 4.99
N TRP A 105 -1.00 -5.19 4.20
CA TRP A 105 -0.58 -5.21 2.80
C TRP A 105 0.87 -4.78 2.64
N PHE A 106 1.57 -5.37 1.68
CA PHE A 106 2.95 -5.01 1.38
C PHE A 106 3.07 -4.25 0.07
N GLY A 107 3.93 -3.21 0.08
CA GLY A 107 4.38 -2.54 -1.13
C GLY A 107 5.64 -3.16 -1.73
N GLY A 108 5.98 -2.69 -2.93
CA GLY A 108 7.19 -3.07 -3.66
C GLY A 108 6.93 -4.04 -4.81
N ARG A 109 7.85 -4.02 -5.80
CA ARG A 109 7.72 -4.74 -7.09
C ARG A 109 8.91 -5.64 -7.42
N SER A 110 10.01 -5.53 -6.67
CA SER A 110 11.16 -6.42 -6.85
C SER A 110 10.84 -7.84 -6.40
N GLU A 111 11.52 -8.82 -6.96
CA GLU A 111 11.31 -10.22 -6.58
C GLU A 111 11.40 -10.48 -5.07
N PRO A 112 12.40 -9.91 -4.32
CA PRO A 112 12.39 -10.01 -2.86
C PRO A 112 11.17 -9.36 -2.19
N ALA A 113 10.57 -8.32 -2.79
CA ALA A 113 9.35 -7.72 -2.26
C ALA A 113 8.12 -8.61 -2.52
N LEU A 114 8.01 -9.21 -3.70
CA LEU A 114 6.95 -10.19 -4.01
C LEU A 114 7.03 -11.39 -3.07
N LYS A 115 8.23 -11.91 -2.84
CA LYS A 115 8.47 -13.01 -1.89
C LYS A 115 8.07 -12.65 -0.46
N ARG A 116 8.37 -11.43 -0.01
CA ARG A 116 7.96 -10.94 1.31
C ARG A 116 6.43 -10.79 1.41
N THR A 117 5.78 -10.25 0.37
CA THR A 117 4.32 -10.21 0.29
C THR A 117 3.74 -11.62 0.40
N ALA A 118 4.25 -12.55 -0.38
CA ALA A 118 3.80 -13.94 -0.38
C ALA A 118 3.97 -14.63 0.98
N LYS A 119 5.07 -14.33 1.70
CA LYS A 119 5.37 -14.94 3.00
C LYS A 119 4.57 -14.34 4.16
N LEU A 120 4.38 -13.03 4.15
CA LEU A 120 3.93 -12.29 5.34
C LEU A 120 2.71 -11.40 5.09
N GLY A 121 2.34 -11.16 3.84
CA GLY A 121 1.30 -10.20 3.50
C GLY A 121 -0.08 -10.83 3.45
N ASP A 122 -1.08 -10.03 3.79
CA ASP A 122 -2.48 -10.32 3.53
C ASP A 122 -2.97 -9.64 2.24
N GLY A 123 -2.09 -8.87 1.57
CA GLY A 123 -2.34 -8.19 0.31
C GLY A 123 -1.10 -7.53 -0.28
N TRP A 124 -1.22 -7.12 -1.53
CA TRP A 124 -0.16 -6.43 -2.27
C TRP A 124 -0.66 -5.09 -2.80
N LEU A 125 0.07 -4.01 -2.51
CA LEU A 125 -0.23 -2.66 -3.00
C LEU A 125 1.00 -2.08 -3.71
N VAL A 126 1.05 -2.23 -5.02
CA VAL A 126 2.21 -1.82 -5.82
C VAL A 126 2.11 -0.38 -6.30
N SER A 127 3.25 0.30 -6.32
CA SER A 127 3.41 1.64 -6.90
C SER A 127 4.31 1.59 -8.12
N GLN A 128 3.98 2.39 -9.13
CA GLN A 128 4.78 2.57 -10.35
C GLN A 128 5.10 1.24 -11.08
N ALA A 129 4.13 0.37 -11.17
CA ALA A 129 4.17 -0.83 -11.98
C ALA A 129 3.10 -0.72 -13.07
N PRO A 130 3.42 -0.85 -14.35
CA PRO A 130 2.42 -0.87 -15.41
C PRO A 130 1.54 -2.13 -15.33
N PRO A 131 0.35 -2.15 -15.95
CA PRO A 131 -0.57 -3.30 -15.89
C PRO A 131 0.08 -4.64 -16.26
N GLU A 132 0.98 -4.68 -17.23
CA GLU A 132 1.68 -5.89 -17.64
C GLU A 132 2.59 -6.45 -16.52
N GLU A 133 3.25 -5.56 -15.76
CA GLU A 133 4.07 -5.97 -14.62
C GLU A 133 3.17 -6.49 -13.48
N VAL A 134 2.00 -5.92 -13.28
CA VAL A 134 1.00 -6.40 -12.31
C VAL A 134 0.48 -7.77 -12.70
N ALA A 135 0.10 -7.97 -13.98
CA ALA A 135 -0.37 -9.24 -14.51
C ALA A 135 0.67 -10.37 -14.34
N ASN A 136 1.96 -10.05 -14.48
CA ASN A 136 3.06 -10.98 -14.29
C ASN A 136 3.41 -11.25 -12.81
N SER A 137 3.12 -10.29 -11.92
CA SER A 137 3.51 -10.37 -10.51
C SER A 137 2.48 -11.09 -9.65
N ILE A 138 1.19 -10.90 -9.89
CA ILE A 138 0.12 -11.53 -9.10
C ILE A 138 0.21 -13.07 -9.11
N PRO A 139 0.35 -13.75 -10.26
CA PRO A 139 0.52 -15.20 -10.29
C PRO A 139 1.76 -15.66 -9.50
N LYS A 140 2.89 -14.94 -9.60
CA LYS A 140 4.11 -15.28 -8.85
C LYS A 140 3.90 -15.16 -7.33
N ILE A 141 3.21 -14.09 -6.88
CA ILE A 141 2.88 -13.93 -5.45
C ILE A 141 2.02 -15.11 -4.99
N LYS A 142 0.99 -15.47 -5.76
CA LYS A 142 0.09 -16.60 -5.42
C LYS A 142 0.85 -17.93 -5.34
N GLU A 143 1.70 -18.21 -6.31
CA GLU A 143 2.53 -19.43 -6.32
C GLU A 143 3.48 -19.49 -5.12
N MET A 144 4.18 -18.38 -4.85
CA MET A 144 5.07 -18.31 -3.67
C MET A 144 4.30 -18.40 -2.35
N ALA A 145 3.10 -17.83 -2.26
CA ALA A 145 2.29 -17.87 -1.04
C ALA A 145 1.93 -19.30 -0.65
N LEU A 146 1.63 -20.18 -1.61
CA LEU A 146 1.40 -21.60 -1.36
C LEU A 146 2.60 -22.29 -0.71
N GLN A 147 3.83 -21.87 -1.01
CA GLN A 147 5.05 -22.44 -0.41
C GLN A 147 5.21 -22.06 1.07
N TYR A 148 4.55 -20.97 1.50
CA TYR A 148 4.58 -20.47 2.87
C TYR A 148 3.29 -20.76 3.66
N ASP A 149 2.38 -21.59 3.10
CA ASP A 149 1.06 -21.84 3.68
C ASP A 149 0.31 -20.53 3.98
N ASN A 150 0.50 -19.52 3.12
CA ASN A 150 -0.14 -18.22 3.25
C ASN A 150 -1.23 -18.07 2.18
N HIS A 151 -2.37 -17.55 2.59
CA HIS A 151 -3.50 -17.27 1.70
C HIS A 151 -3.73 -15.78 1.56
N ILE A 152 -3.67 -15.28 0.32
CA ILE A 152 -3.99 -13.89 -0.02
C ILE A 152 -5.30 -13.89 -0.81
N GLU A 153 -6.30 -13.22 -0.28
CA GLU A 153 -7.61 -13.10 -0.91
C GLU A 153 -7.52 -12.52 -2.33
N ASN A 154 -8.37 -13.00 -3.24
CA ASN A 154 -8.31 -12.59 -4.64
C ASN A 154 -8.58 -11.09 -4.86
N ASP A 155 -9.25 -10.44 -3.93
CA ASP A 155 -9.53 -9.00 -3.97
C ASP A 155 -8.50 -8.15 -3.19
N HIS A 156 -7.38 -8.75 -2.75
CA HIS A 156 -6.31 -8.10 -1.98
C HIS A 156 -5.07 -7.77 -2.84
N TYR A 157 -5.28 -7.41 -4.10
CA TYR A 157 -4.21 -6.91 -5.00
C TYR A 157 -4.56 -5.51 -5.47
N GLY A 158 -3.67 -4.56 -5.26
CA GLY A 158 -3.93 -3.16 -5.56
C GLY A 158 -2.77 -2.44 -6.23
N ALA A 159 -3.09 -1.32 -6.89
CA ALA A 159 -2.12 -0.44 -7.53
C ALA A 159 -2.27 1.01 -7.07
N ILE A 160 -1.11 1.69 -6.95
CA ILE A 160 -1.02 3.11 -6.65
C ILE A 160 -0.49 3.81 -7.89
N PHE A 161 -1.23 4.79 -8.40
CA PHE A 161 -0.75 5.62 -9.50
C PHE A 161 -1.35 7.02 -9.47
N SER A 162 -0.78 7.91 -10.28
CA SER A 162 -1.22 9.29 -10.34
C SER A 162 -2.19 9.51 -11.50
N TYR A 163 -3.06 10.50 -11.33
CA TYR A 163 -3.92 10.99 -12.40
C TYR A 163 -3.90 12.52 -12.44
N CYS A 164 -4.22 13.08 -13.59
CA CYS A 164 -4.49 14.50 -13.77
C CYS A 164 -5.46 14.67 -14.92
N PHE A 165 -6.61 15.30 -14.66
CA PHE A 165 -7.60 15.58 -15.67
C PHE A 165 -7.35 16.94 -16.33
N ALA A 166 -7.33 16.95 -17.67
CA ALA A 166 -7.36 18.13 -18.53
C ALA A 166 -8.00 17.74 -19.87
N ASP A 167 -8.27 18.72 -20.72
CA ASP A 167 -8.94 18.49 -22.00
C ASP A 167 -8.08 17.67 -22.96
N THR A 168 -6.75 17.78 -22.86
CA THR A 168 -5.81 17.01 -23.67
C THR A 168 -4.76 16.30 -22.80
N PRO A 169 -4.22 15.14 -23.26
CA PRO A 169 -3.13 14.47 -22.58
C PRO A 169 -1.89 15.35 -22.38
N ARG A 170 -1.57 16.20 -23.36
CA ARG A 170 -0.43 17.12 -23.30
C ARG A 170 -0.56 18.13 -22.16
N GLU A 171 -1.71 18.75 -22.02
CA GLU A 171 -1.99 19.70 -20.92
C GLU A 171 -1.93 19.01 -19.58
N ALA A 172 -2.52 17.82 -19.46
CA ALA A 172 -2.51 17.03 -18.23
C ALA A 172 -1.08 16.61 -17.83
N GLU A 173 -0.25 16.17 -18.79
CA GLU A 173 1.15 15.83 -18.54
C GLU A 173 1.96 17.04 -18.07
N GLN A 174 1.80 18.20 -18.72
CA GLN A 174 2.47 19.45 -18.33
C GLN A 174 2.05 19.89 -16.92
N MET A 175 0.77 19.80 -16.60
CA MET A 175 0.25 20.12 -15.27
C MET A 175 0.75 19.15 -14.21
N ALA A 176 0.82 17.85 -14.52
CA ALA A 176 1.21 16.79 -13.59
C ALA A 176 2.72 16.74 -13.33
N GLU A 177 3.55 17.19 -14.24
CA GLU A 177 5.01 17.02 -14.20
C GLU A 177 5.64 17.47 -12.85
N PRO A 178 5.36 18.66 -12.29
CA PRO A 178 5.94 19.10 -11.03
C PRO A 178 5.46 18.29 -9.81
N TYR A 179 4.31 17.61 -9.91
CA TYR A 179 3.62 16.93 -8.81
C TYR A 179 3.69 15.41 -8.90
N ASN A 180 4.21 14.88 -10.01
CA ASN A 180 4.34 13.45 -10.21
C ASN A 180 5.74 12.97 -9.84
N LEU A 181 5.82 12.23 -8.73
CA LEU A 181 7.08 11.65 -8.25
C LEU A 181 7.57 10.57 -9.22
N ARG A 182 8.42 10.96 -10.16
CA ARG A 182 9.04 10.05 -11.13
C ARG A 182 10.18 9.27 -10.49
N ARG A 183 9.92 8.04 -10.07
CA ARG A 183 10.94 7.12 -9.52
C ARG A 183 11.46 6.10 -10.54
N ARG A 184 10.75 5.91 -11.65
CA ARG A 184 11.15 5.01 -12.76
C ARG A 184 11.45 5.81 -14.01
N ARG A 185 12.56 5.44 -14.67
CA ARG A 185 12.97 6.02 -15.97
C ARG A 185 12.92 5.01 -17.11
N ASP A 186 12.79 3.74 -16.78
CA ASP A 186 12.76 2.59 -17.70
C ASP A 186 11.38 2.36 -18.31
N VAL A 187 10.32 2.96 -17.75
CA VAL A 187 8.95 2.86 -18.24
C VAL A 187 8.37 4.25 -18.50
N PRO A 188 7.72 4.51 -19.64
CA PRO A 188 7.02 5.77 -19.88
C PRO A 188 5.96 6.04 -18.82
N MET A 189 5.88 7.28 -18.33
CA MET A 189 4.93 7.66 -17.27
C MET A 189 3.48 7.33 -17.62
N ARG A 190 3.09 7.52 -18.87
CA ARG A 190 1.74 7.22 -19.40
C ARG A 190 1.34 5.75 -19.33
N ASN A 191 2.29 4.84 -19.15
CA ASN A 191 1.99 3.40 -18.98
C ASN A 191 1.59 3.07 -17.55
N MET A 192 1.84 3.97 -16.60
CA MET A 192 1.61 3.77 -15.17
C MET A 192 0.73 4.84 -14.54
N ASN A 193 0.42 5.92 -15.26
CA ASN A 193 -0.36 7.06 -14.76
C ASN A 193 -1.36 7.52 -15.81
N ALA A 194 -2.43 8.15 -15.39
CA ALA A 194 -3.50 8.62 -16.26
C ALA A 194 -3.51 10.16 -16.32
N PHE A 195 -2.99 10.71 -17.42
CA PHE A 195 -2.97 12.14 -17.67
C PHE A 195 -3.76 12.45 -18.93
N GLY A 196 -4.88 13.19 -18.82
CA GLY A 196 -5.78 13.52 -19.92
C GLY A 196 -7.23 13.58 -19.48
N PRO A 197 -8.18 13.50 -20.43
CA PRO A 197 -9.60 13.42 -20.11
C PRO A 197 -9.94 12.14 -19.32
N PRO A 198 -11.13 12.08 -18.64
CA PRO A 198 -11.51 10.97 -17.76
C PRO A 198 -11.40 9.57 -18.38
N GLU A 199 -11.57 9.45 -19.70
CA GLU A 199 -11.47 8.18 -20.45
C GLU A 199 -10.05 7.58 -20.36
N VAL A 200 -9.01 8.41 -20.26
CA VAL A 200 -7.62 7.95 -20.11
C VAL A 200 -7.47 7.18 -18.80
N LEU A 201 -8.07 7.68 -17.70
CA LEU A 201 -8.07 6.99 -16.42
C LEU A 201 -8.91 5.71 -16.46
N SER A 202 -10.11 5.77 -17.06
CA SER A 202 -10.95 4.59 -17.21
C SER A 202 -10.23 3.47 -17.98
N ASN A 203 -9.60 3.80 -19.10
CA ASN A 203 -8.86 2.82 -19.90
C ASN A 203 -7.67 2.21 -19.15
N LEU A 204 -7.00 3.00 -18.30
CA LEU A 204 -5.90 2.49 -17.48
C LEU A 204 -6.41 1.61 -16.34
N LEU A 205 -7.50 1.99 -15.68
CA LEU A 205 -8.16 1.18 -14.66
C LEU A 205 -8.61 -0.19 -15.21
N ASP A 206 -9.26 -0.19 -16.38
CA ASP A 206 -9.70 -1.42 -17.04
C ASP A 206 -8.51 -2.39 -17.26
N LYS A 207 -7.37 -1.88 -17.74
CA LYS A 207 -6.13 -2.68 -17.90
C LYS A 207 -5.59 -3.24 -16.59
N TYR A 208 -5.64 -2.46 -15.51
CA TYR A 208 -5.23 -2.96 -14.19
C TYR A 208 -6.20 -4.01 -13.65
N ILE A 209 -7.51 -3.84 -13.88
CA ILE A 209 -8.53 -4.82 -13.50
C ILE A 209 -8.32 -6.13 -14.27
N GLU A 210 -8.09 -6.05 -15.58
CA GLU A 210 -7.74 -7.21 -16.42
C GLU A 210 -6.45 -7.90 -15.94
N ALA A 211 -5.47 -7.11 -15.43
CA ALA A 211 -4.24 -7.62 -14.82
C ALA A 211 -4.46 -8.26 -13.43
N GLY A 212 -5.67 -8.21 -12.87
CA GLY A 212 -6.03 -8.80 -11.58
C GLY A 212 -5.98 -7.86 -10.39
N ALA A 213 -5.72 -6.56 -10.58
CA ALA A 213 -5.82 -5.58 -9.49
C ALA A 213 -7.28 -5.22 -9.22
N THR A 214 -7.62 -5.11 -7.93
CA THR A 214 -9.00 -4.87 -7.47
C THR A 214 -9.17 -3.62 -6.60
N LYS A 215 -8.06 -3.07 -6.13
CA LYS A 215 -8.04 -1.88 -5.28
C LYS A 215 -7.09 -0.83 -5.86
N PHE A 216 -7.49 0.43 -5.81
CA PHE A 216 -6.73 1.52 -6.41
C PHE A 216 -6.56 2.68 -5.45
N ALA A 217 -5.31 3.08 -5.21
CA ALA A 217 -4.98 4.32 -4.54
C ALA A 217 -4.62 5.37 -5.61
N LEU A 218 -5.57 6.24 -5.94
CA LEU A 218 -5.44 7.25 -6.98
C LEU A 218 -4.98 8.58 -6.37
N ARG A 219 -3.87 9.12 -6.87
CA ARG A 219 -3.31 10.36 -6.37
C ARG A 219 -3.41 11.45 -7.43
N PRO A 220 -4.09 12.58 -7.15
CA PRO A 220 -4.08 13.70 -8.06
C PRO A 220 -2.66 14.28 -8.15
N ALA A 221 -2.13 14.39 -9.38
CA ALA A 221 -0.85 15.05 -9.68
C ALA A 221 -1.16 16.38 -10.35
N CYS A 222 -1.46 17.40 -9.55
CA CYS A 222 -1.87 18.72 -10.00
C CYS A 222 -1.49 19.79 -8.97
N PRO A 223 -1.54 21.07 -9.32
CA PRO A 223 -1.41 22.16 -8.34
C PRO A 223 -2.37 21.96 -7.15
N PRO A 224 -1.94 22.26 -5.90
CA PRO A 224 -2.74 22.04 -4.69
C PRO A 224 -4.14 22.66 -4.77
N GLU A 225 -4.28 23.83 -5.35
CA GLU A 225 -5.54 24.56 -5.54
C GLU A 225 -6.52 23.83 -6.49
N MET A 226 -6.03 22.96 -7.35
CA MET A 226 -6.85 22.16 -8.25
C MET A 226 -7.26 20.80 -7.68
N THR A 227 -6.67 20.38 -6.57
CA THR A 227 -6.89 19.04 -6.01
C THR A 227 -8.37 18.73 -5.80
N TYR A 228 -9.12 19.67 -5.24
CA TYR A 228 -10.56 19.47 -5.00
C TYR A 228 -11.34 19.25 -6.31
N LYS A 229 -11.06 20.07 -7.34
CA LYS A 229 -11.68 19.92 -8.66
C LYS A 229 -11.36 18.56 -9.30
N GLN A 230 -10.10 18.12 -9.18
CA GLN A 230 -9.67 16.79 -9.67
C GLN A 230 -10.40 15.65 -8.95
N MET A 231 -10.60 15.77 -7.63
CA MET A 231 -11.35 14.78 -6.86
C MET A 231 -12.85 14.80 -7.21
N GLU A 232 -13.44 15.96 -7.44
CA GLU A 232 -14.82 16.10 -7.88
C GLU A 232 -15.02 15.45 -9.26
N MET A 233 -14.12 15.68 -10.20
CA MET A 233 -14.15 15.03 -11.52
C MET A 233 -14.00 13.50 -11.40
N LEU A 234 -13.11 13.01 -10.51
CA LEU A 234 -12.98 11.59 -10.21
C LEU A 234 -14.32 11.02 -9.70
N GLY A 235 -14.97 11.71 -8.76
CA GLY A 235 -16.25 11.33 -8.20
C GLY A 235 -17.36 11.26 -9.25
N ASN A 236 -17.41 12.22 -10.15
CA ASN A 236 -18.49 12.35 -11.14
C ASN A 236 -18.31 11.41 -12.36
N HIS A 237 -17.08 11.17 -12.80
CA HIS A 237 -16.84 10.47 -14.08
C HIS A 237 -16.30 9.05 -13.90
N ILE A 238 -15.62 8.75 -12.78
CA ILE A 238 -14.92 7.47 -12.60
C ILE A 238 -15.63 6.58 -11.58
N ILE A 239 -15.90 7.08 -10.37
CA ILE A 239 -16.46 6.26 -9.28
C ILE A 239 -17.76 5.55 -9.70
N PRO A 240 -18.74 6.19 -10.39
CA PRO A 240 -19.99 5.52 -10.75
C PRO A 240 -19.80 4.32 -11.68
N ARG A 241 -18.72 4.27 -12.44
CA ARG A 241 -18.43 3.15 -13.36
C ARG A 241 -17.90 1.91 -12.61
N TYR A 242 -17.14 2.10 -11.54
CA TYR A 242 -16.41 1.03 -10.85
C TYR A 242 -16.97 0.68 -9.47
N HIS A 243 -17.75 1.55 -8.88
CA HIS A 243 -18.34 1.34 -7.57
C HIS A 243 -19.86 1.11 -7.73
N LYS A 244 -20.25 -0.16 -7.84
CA LYS A 244 -21.67 -0.52 -7.76
C LYS A 244 -22.08 -0.48 -6.28
N SER A 245 -23.03 0.38 -5.95
CA SER A 245 -23.65 0.50 -4.63
C SER A 245 -24.36 -0.78 -4.22
#